data_388a34ddd5d0a9873da77268a0cc87a1
#
_entry.id   388a34ddd5d0a9873da77268a0cc87a1
#
_cell.length_a   1.000
_cell.length_b   1.000
_cell.length_c   1.000
_cell.angle_alpha   90.00
_cell.angle_beta   90.00
_cell.angle_gamma   90.00
#
_symmetry.space_group_name_H-M   'P 1'
#
loop_
_entity.id
_entity.type
_entity.pdbx_description
1 polymer ?
#
loop_
_entity_poly.entity_id
_entity_poly.type
_entity_poly.pdbx_seq_one_letter_code
_entity_poly.pdbx_strand_id
1 'polypeptide(L)'
;MDKEQQMRAPVYEALEKLKKRRVVPFDVPGHKRGRGNPELVELLGEKCVSLDVNSMKPLDNLCHPVSVIKEAEELAAEAFRAEHAFFMVGGTTSSVQGMVLSCCKAGDKIILPRNVHKSVINALVL
;
A
#
# COMPACT_ATOMS: atom_id res chain seq x y z
N MET A 1 -17.94 -14.26 3.29
CA MET A 1 -16.88 -13.99 2.28
C MET A 1 -17.40 -14.37 0.92
N ASP A 2 -17.63 -13.39 0.07
CA ASP A 2 -17.99 -13.60 -1.33
C ASP A 2 -16.72 -13.89 -2.14
N LYS A 3 -16.65 -15.08 -2.75
CA LYS A 3 -15.45 -15.51 -3.50
C LYS A 3 -15.18 -14.64 -4.73
N GLU A 4 -16.22 -14.15 -5.41
CA GLU A 4 -16.04 -13.28 -6.57
C GLU A 4 -15.48 -11.93 -6.17
N GLN A 5 -15.94 -11.35 -5.08
CA GLN A 5 -15.36 -10.11 -4.54
C GLN A 5 -13.91 -10.28 -4.10
N GLN A 6 -13.56 -11.40 -3.47
CA GLN A 6 -12.19 -11.68 -3.02
C GLN A 6 -11.20 -11.92 -4.18
N MET A 7 -11.68 -12.20 -5.38
CA MET A 7 -10.84 -12.31 -6.57
C MET A 7 -10.52 -10.95 -7.22
N ARG A 8 -11.12 -9.87 -6.75
CA ARG A 8 -10.88 -8.53 -7.25
C ARG A 8 -9.54 -7.97 -6.74
N ALA A 9 -8.95 -7.12 -7.55
CA ALA A 9 -7.73 -6.37 -7.23
C ALA A 9 -7.95 -4.86 -7.49
N PRO A 10 -8.69 -4.15 -6.60
CA PRO A 10 -9.19 -2.80 -6.89
C PRO A 10 -8.12 -1.81 -7.32
N VAL A 11 -6.96 -1.81 -6.66
CA VAL A 11 -5.83 -0.92 -6.99
C VAL A 11 -5.25 -1.27 -8.36
N TYR A 12 -5.05 -2.56 -8.65
CA TYR A 12 -4.55 -3.01 -9.95
C TYR A 12 -5.53 -2.67 -11.08
N GLU A 13 -6.81 -2.92 -10.87
CA GLU A 13 -7.89 -2.61 -11.81
C GLU A 13 -7.93 -1.10 -12.14
N ALA A 14 -7.75 -0.26 -11.10
CA ALA A 14 -7.71 1.19 -11.27
C ALA A 14 -6.47 1.65 -12.06
N LEU A 15 -5.31 1.05 -11.81
CA LEU A 15 -4.07 1.32 -12.56
C LEU A 15 -4.21 0.93 -14.03
N GLU A 16 -4.76 -0.26 -14.33
CA GLU A 16 -5.03 -0.68 -15.70
C GLU A 16 -6.03 0.25 -16.41
N LYS A 17 -7.07 0.68 -15.72
CA LYS A 17 -8.05 1.62 -16.23
C LYS A 17 -7.43 2.99 -16.51
N LEU A 18 -6.53 3.45 -15.64
CA LEU A 18 -5.78 4.69 -15.84
C LEU A 18 -4.84 4.60 -17.05
N LYS A 19 -4.13 3.49 -17.21
CA LYS A 19 -3.25 3.24 -18.36
C LYS A 19 -3.99 3.34 -19.70
N LYS A 20 -5.22 2.83 -19.76
CA LYS A 20 -6.05 2.88 -20.98
C LYS A 20 -6.57 4.29 -21.31
N ARG A 21 -6.53 5.23 -20.36
CA ARG A 21 -6.95 6.61 -20.61
C ARG A 21 -5.89 7.37 -21.38
N ARG A 22 -6.29 8.11 -22.40
CA ARG A 22 -5.44 9.06 -23.12
C ARG A 22 -5.31 10.37 -22.32
N VAL A 23 -4.49 10.32 -21.27
CA VAL A 23 -4.22 11.49 -20.41
C VAL A 23 -2.78 11.92 -20.63
N VAL A 24 -2.56 13.22 -20.82
CA VAL A 24 -1.21 13.81 -20.85
C VAL A 24 -0.75 13.96 -19.39
N PRO A 25 0.33 13.28 -18.97
CA PRO A 25 0.78 13.31 -17.58
C PRO A 25 1.56 14.61 -17.30
N PHE A 26 1.00 15.47 -16.45
CA PHE A 26 1.68 16.61 -15.83
C PHE A 26 2.09 16.34 -14.38
N ASP A 27 1.66 15.20 -13.85
CA ASP A 27 1.94 14.71 -12.51
C ASP A 27 3.36 14.13 -12.38
N VAL A 28 3.81 13.89 -11.17
CA VAL A 28 4.99 13.08 -10.86
C VAL A 28 4.65 11.58 -11.01
N PRO A 29 5.61 10.68 -11.27
CA PRO A 29 7.06 10.88 -11.41
C PRO A 29 7.48 11.60 -12.72
N GLY A 30 8.72 12.15 -12.68
CA GLY A 30 9.27 12.93 -13.80
C GLY A 30 9.44 12.18 -15.13
N HIS A 31 9.55 10.85 -15.11
CA HIS A 31 9.62 10.04 -16.33
C HIS A 31 8.32 10.01 -17.15
N LYS A 32 7.23 10.59 -16.65
CA LYS A 32 5.95 10.75 -17.37
C LYS A 32 5.46 9.46 -18.04
N ARG A 33 5.38 8.37 -17.27
CA ARG A 33 5.00 7.02 -17.74
C ARG A 33 5.95 6.49 -18.83
N GLY A 34 7.24 6.82 -18.69
CA GLY A 34 8.31 6.42 -19.58
C GLY A 34 8.65 7.40 -20.71
N ARG A 35 7.79 8.37 -21.01
CA ARG A 35 8.04 9.33 -22.13
C ARG A 35 9.26 10.23 -21.91
N GLY A 36 9.59 10.54 -20.66
CA GLY A 36 10.70 11.40 -20.28
C GLY A 36 12.03 10.68 -20.01
N ASN A 37 12.04 9.32 -20.03
CA ASN A 37 13.24 8.55 -19.75
C ASN A 37 13.24 7.20 -20.49
N PRO A 38 13.71 7.15 -21.73
CA PRO A 38 13.78 5.93 -22.53
C PRO A 38 14.68 4.84 -21.90
N GLU A 39 15.79 5.22 -21.27
CA GLU A 39 16.72 4.28 -20.61
C GLU A 39 16.05 3.55 -19.45
N LEU A 40 15.22 4.24 -18.68
CA LEU A 40 14.43 3.62 -17.63
C LEU A 40 13.40 2.62 -18.19
N VAL A 41 12.80 2.95 -19.33
CA VAL A 41 11.86 2.05 -20.02
C VAL A 41 12.57 0.81 -20.53
N GLU A 42 13.79 0.94 -21.08
CA GLU A 42 14.62 -0.19 -21.51
C GLU A 42 14.98 -1.11 -20.33
N LEU A 43 15.34 -0.51 -19.18
CA LEU A 43 15.72 -1.25 -17.97
C LEU A 43 14.55 -1.98 -17.31
N LEU A 44 13.42 -1.32 -17.13
CA LEU A 44 12.28 -1.83 -16.32
C LEU A 44 11.13 -2.37 -17.16
N GLY A 45 11.12 -2.11 -18.44
CA GLY A 45 10.04 -2.43 -19.35
C GLY A 45 8.90 -1.40 -19.34
N GLU A 46 8.33 -1.15 -20.52
CA GLU A 46 7.26 -0.16 -20.74
C GLU A 46 6.04 -0.41 -19.82
N LYS A 47 5.67 -1.66 -19.62
CA LYS A 47 4.51 -2.03 -18.79
C LYS A 47 4.70 -1.56 -17.34
N CYS A 48 5.86 -1.78 -16.77
CA CYS A 48 6.19 -1.39 -15.41
C CYS A 48 6.17 0.13 -15.26
N VAL A 49 6.94 0.83 -16.09
CA VAL A 49 7.08 2.29 -16.01
C VAL A 49 5.76 3.03 -16.31
N SER A 50 4.89 2.44 -17.14
CA SER A 50 3.58 3.04 -17.44
C SER A 50 2.59 2.98 -16.28
N LEU A 51 2.83 2.12 -15.28
CA LEU A 51 2.01 1.96 -14.07
C LEU A 51 2.59 2.71 -12.86
N ASP A 52 3.80 3.25 -12.99
CA ASP A 52 4.41 4.07 -11.94
C ASP A 52 3.83 5.49 -11.99
N VAL A 53 2.95 5.77 -11.04
CA VAL A 53 2.18 7.00 -10.95
C VAL A 53 2.03 7.42 -9.48
N ASN A 54 1.76 8.70 -9.26
CA ASN A 54 1.50 9.23 -7.92
C ASN A 54 0.03 8.99 -7.50
N SER A 55 -0.26 9.24 -6.22
CA SER A 55 -1.64 9.33 -5.73
C SER A 55 -2.40 10.42 -6.47
N MET A 56 -3.56 10.08 -6.95
CA MET A 56 -4.47 10.99 -7.66
C MET A 56 -5.90 10.51 -7.51
N LYS A 57 -6.86 11.38 -7.75
CA LYS A 57 -8.28 11.09 -7.53
C LYS A 57 -8.77 9.71 -8.01
N PRO A 58 -8.36 9.18 -9.19
CA PRO A 58 -8.78 7.83 -9.63
C PRO A 58 -8.06 6.67 -8.91
N LEU A 59 -6.95 6.94 -8.20
CA LEU A 59 -6.10 5.94 -7.56
C LEU A 59 -6.11 6.01 -6.03
N ASP A 60 -6.89 6.95 -5.48
CA ASP A 60 -6.98 7.15 -4.04
C ASP A 60 -5.72 7.75 -3.40
N ASN A 61 -5.71 7.84 -2.08
CA ASN A 61 -4.58 8.31 -1.28
C ASN A 61 -4.40 7.39 -0.07
N LEU A 62 -3.23 6.77 0.05
CA LEU A 62 -2.94 5.83 1.12
C LEU A 62 -3.04 6.44 2.53
N CYS A 63 -2.73 7.74 2.68
CA CYS A 63 -2.84 8.42 3.98
C CYS A 63 -4.29 8.70 4.39
N HIS A 64 -5.24 8.65 3.46
CA HIS A 64 -6.65 8.84 3.71
C HIS A 64 -7.47 8.08 2.64
N PRO A 65 -7.55 6.75 2.73
CA PRO A 65 -8.23 5.92 1.74
C PRO A 65 -9.74 6.16 1.75
N VAL A 66 -10.32 6.42 0.59
CA VAL A 66 -11.77 6.67 0.43
C VAL A 66 -12.39 5.96 -0.78
N SER A 67 -11.56 5.29 -1.60
CA SER A 67 -12.01 4.61 -2.81
C SER A 67 -11.28 3.29 -3.03
N VAL A 68 -10.46 3.14 -4.06
CA VAL A 68 -9.88 1.83 -4.46
C VAL A 68 -8.89 1.26 -3.45
N ILE A 69 -8.16 2.10 -2.70
CA ILE A 69 -7.29 1.62 -1.62
C ILE A 69 -8.17 1.15 -0.45
N LYS A 70 -9.18 1.93 -0.09
CA LYS A 70 -10.13 1.55 0.96
C LYS A 70 -10.84 0.24 0.62
N GLU A 71 -11.31 0.08 -0.61
CA GLU A 71 -11.93 -1.17 -1.07
C GLU A 71 -10.96 -2.37 -0.94
N ALA A 72 -9.68 -2.17 -1.28
CA ALA A 72 -8.66 -3.21 -1.12
C ALA A 72 -8.39 -3.53 0.36
N GLU A 73 -8.38 -2.53 1.26
CA GLU A 73 -8.27 -2.74 2.71
C GLU A 73 -9.47 -3.49 3.28
N GLU A 74 -10.69 -3.19 2.82
CA GLU A 74 -11.91 -3.89 3.22
C GLU A 74 -11.89 -5.36 2.79
N LEU A 75 -11.45 -5.67 1.57
CA LEU A 75 -11.25 -7.04 1.11
C LEU A 75 -10.18 -7.78 1.91
N ALA A 76 -9.09 -7.10 2.27
CA ALA A 76 -8.06 -7.68 3.14
C ALA A 76 -8.61 -7.96 4.54
N ALA A 77 -9.34 -7.02 5.13
CA ALA A 77 -9.97 -7.21 6.44
C ALA A 77 -10.92 -8.41 6.44
N GLU A 78 -11.76 -8.56 5.42
CA GLU A 78 -12.64 -9.71 5.27
C GLU A 78 -11.86 -11.04 5.15
N ALA A 79 -10.80 -11.06 4.32
CA ALA A 79 -9.98 -12.25 4.12
C ALA A 79 -9.31 -12.73 5.43
N PHE A 80 -8.84 -11.80 6.25
CA PHE A 80 -8.21 -12.07 7.54
C PHE A 80 -9.19 -12.12 8.73
N ARG A 81 -10.49 -11.94 8.49
CA ARG A 81 -11.53 -11.87 9.51
C ARG A 81 -11.23 -10.80 10.57
N ALA A 82 -10.68 -9.70 10.14
CA ALA A 82 -10.40 -8.52 10.96
C ALA A 82 -11.50 -7.47 10.75
N GLU A 83 -11.68 -6.58 11.71
CA GLU A 83 -12.60 -5.45 11.60
C GLU A 83 -12.06 -4.40 10.61
N HIS A 84 -10.74 -4.20 10.64
CA HIS A 84 -10.03 -3.26 9.77
C HIS A 84 -8.70 -3.85 9.29
N ALA A 85 -8.24 -3.42 8.13
CA ALA A 85 -6.90 -3.63 7.61
C ALA A 85 -6.33 -2.30 7.15
N PHE A 86 -5.02 -2.11 7.33
CA PHE A 86 -4.30 -0.90 6.95
C PHE A 86 -3.08 -1.27 6.13
N PHE A 87 -2.94 -0.70 4.94
CA PHE A 87 -1.76 -0.92 4.12
C PHE A 87 -0.63 0.02 4.52
N MET A 88 0.54 -0.55 4.77
CA MET A 88 1.72 0.16 5.22
C MET A 88 2.86 0.02 4.21
N VAL A 89 3.34 1.13 3.65
CA VAL A 89 4.44 1.13 2.66
C VAL A 89 5.83 1.04 3.29
N GLY A 90 5.97 1.31 4.58
CA GLY A 90 7.23 1.20 5.31
C GLY A 90 7.64 -0.24 5.69
N GLY A 91 6.95 -1.24 5.16
CA GLY A 91 7.18 -2.66 5.41
C GLY A 91 6.65 -3.14 6.77
N THR A 92 6.82 -4.43 7.03
CA THR A 92 6.34 -5.09 8.25
C THR A 92 6.90 -4.46 9.53
N THR A 93 8.12 -3.94 9.50
CA THR A 93 8.72 -3.24 10.65
C THR A 93 7.87 -2.04 11.07
N SER A 94 7.47 -1.19 10.12
CA SER A 94 6.60 -0.03 10.41
C SER A 94 5.23 -0.46 10.91
N SER A 95 4.67 -1.53 10.34
CA SER A 95 3.37 -2.08 10.77
C SER A 95 3.42 -2.57 12.22
N VAL A 96 4.46 -3.31 12.59
CA VAL A 96 4.66 -3.81 13.96
C VAL A 96 4.87 -2.66 14.95
N GLN A 97 5.69 -1.68 14.60
CA GLN A 97 5.91 -0.50 15.42
C GLN A 97 4.62 0.33 15.58
N GLY A 98 3.91 0.59 14.50
CA GLY A 98 2.62 1.28 14.53
C GLY A 98 1.58 0.57 15.41
N MET A 99 1.50 -0.76 15.33
CA MET A 99 0.61 -1.57 16.15
C MET A 99 0.95 -1.42 17.65
N VAL A 100 2.22 -1.57 18.03
CA VAL A 100 2.65 -1.45 19.43
C VAL A 100 2.37 -0.05 19.96
N LEU A 101 2.75 1.00 19.22
CA LEU A 101 2.54 2.38 19.62
C LEU A 101 1.07 2.79 19.71
N SER A 102 0.20 2.14 18.92
CA SER A 102 -1.25 2.40 18.96
C SER A 102 -1.95 1.68 20.13
N CYS A 103 -1.43 0.53 20.54
CA CYS A 103 -2.08 -0.32 21.55
C CYS A 103 -1.48 -0.18 22.96
N CYS A 104 -0.25 0.33 23.10
CA CYS A 104 0.49 0.37 24.35
C CYS A 104 0.91 1.77 24.72
N LYS A 105 1.03 2.03 26.01
CA LYS A 105 1.55 3.26 26.62
C LYS A 105 2.71 2.94 27.54
N ALA A 106 3.51 3.94 27.88
CA ALA A 106 4.58 3.81 28.87
C ALA A 106 4.05 3.23 30.20
N GLY A 107 4.65 2.15 30.66
CA GLY A 107 4.24 1.42 31.86
C GLY A 107 3.31 0.24 31.62
N ASP A 108 2.76 0.07 30.42
CA ASP A 108 1.95 -1.11 30.09
C ASP A 108 2.81 -2.38 30.02
N LYS A 109 2.18 -3.52 30.28
CA LYS A 109 2.83 -4.83 30.19
C LYS A 109 2.50 -5.49 28.87
N ILE A 110 3.53 -5.88 28.13
CA ILE A 110 3.40 -6.63 26.90
C ILE A 110 4.02 -8.03 27.05
N ILE A 111 3.35 -9.05 26.54
CA ILE A 111 3.86 -10.43 26.56
C ILE A 111 4.42 -10.73 25.17
N LEU A 112 5.68 -11.09 25.11
CA LEU A 112 6.42 -11.37 23.88
C LEU A 112 7.08 -12.75 23.94
N PRO A 113 7.10 -13.53 22.84
CA PRO A 113 7.93 -14.72 22.78
C PRO A 113 9.41 -14.33 22.76
N ARG A 114 10.28 -15.21 23.29
CA ARG A 114 11.71 -14.91 23.40
C ARG A 114 12.40 -14.69 22.05
N ASN A 115 11.88 -15.26 20.99
CA ASN A 115 12.42 -15.22 19.63
C ASN A 115 11.72 -14.18 18.74
N VAL A 116 11.21 -13.09 19.30
CA VAL A 116 10.58 -12.01 18.51
C VAL A 116 11.57 -11.37 17.53
N HIS A 117 11.05 -10.88 16.44
CA HIS A 117 11.83 -10.10 15.50
C HIS A 117 12.28 -8.76 16.13
N LYS A 118 13.45 -8.27 15.73
CA LYS A 118 14.07 -7.03 16.27
C LYS A 118 13.15 -5.80 16.19
N SER A 119 12.25 -5.75 15.20
CA SER A 119 11.26 -4.66 15.07
C SER A 119 10.35 -4.53 16.29
N VAL A 120 10.00 -5.64 16.93
CA VAL A 120 9.18 -5.62 18.16
C VAL A 120 9.98 -5.03 19.32
N ILE A 121 11.23 -5.46 19.47
CA ILE A 121 12.12 -4.90 20.51
C ILE A 121 12.32 -3.39 20.30
N ASN A 122 12.56 -2.97 19.05
CA ASN A 122 12.71 -1.55 18.73
C ASN A 122 11.43 -0.75 19.02
N ALA A 123 10.25 -1.35 18.81
CA ALA A 123 8.97 -0.70 19.14
C ALA A 123 8.79 -0.44 20.64
N LEU A 124 9.46 -1.21 21.52
CA LEU A 124 9.39 -0.99 22.97
C LEU A 124 10.30 0.16 23.45
N VAL A 125 11.18 0.65 22.60
CA VAL A 125 12.11 1.75 22.90
C VAL A 125 11.54 3.10 22.46
N LEU A 126 10.60 3.08 21.51
CA LEU A 126 9.93 4.29 20.99
C LEU A 126 8.83 4.78 21.94
#